data_e838508cf3b7b26f9d13faa22a188768
#
_entry.id   e838508cf3b7b26f9d13faa22a188768
#
_cell.length_a   1.000
_cell.length_b   1.000
_cell.length_c   1.000
_cell.angle_alpha   90.00
_cell.angle_beta   90.00
_cell.angle_gamma   90.00
#
_symmetry.space_group_name_H-M   'P 1'
#
loop_
_entity.id
_entity.type
_entity.pdbx_description
1 polymer ?
#
loop_
_entity_poly.entity_id
_entity_poly.type
_entity_poly.pdbx_seq_one_letter_code
_entity_poly.pdbx_strand_id
1 'polypeptide(L)'
;MDQYLLTLWNTVSSGNIKQERIAEVLHLSPKQTTRNIQKWGAQGWLIFTPGKGRGNVSKLQWMKDVEEIYEEQLMKMIEDESVEISSKYLLFNWSKDSKLRLMNKFRSKLGYVQKANEIDKLIIPRRYPLLTMHPLKAAEIHSANMVVNVFNRLVTVDEKGVIYPELAHSWDECSTKLRLYLKKDVKFHDGSILIANDVVDCLEKLRRDVHFQDLWEPVKEIKVVAPLILDIYFPTGCSYCLQMLGTINSSIYKENKNQVFGTGAFYAENNHNLKTTLFAFKDYFQERPLLDEVEFVQVPNDFDIVYRSSTQEEGKDTVEVESDSGFGVVIMNTFRKTDIQRKEVRDYLHYIISMHRHDIARVHSRAMPNNKSCLIGQDQFYTVPKVKCPNFTGTLILKLVNYTEQTTHWLKEIFDAEGVPVEIKWISFEDTVTNSNENQQVDIFIHGEVFEMNQNFSFYQFLKNGYSPLANILKTDNTLIKYLNEYTHTPFHEWTALNIKVEKALLESSTMIPLYYEKRQIPFSVDLMNISIKHFGYVDFSKLWVRPQLE
;
A
#
# COMPACT_ATOMS: atom_id res chain seq x y z
N MET A 1 -17.60 -24.72 6.39
CA MET A 1 -16.91 -24.21 7.63
C MET A 1 -17.54 -22.89 8.06
N ASP A 2 -17.56 -22.62 9.36
CA ASP A 2 -18.17 -21.42 9.97
C ASP A 2 -17.10 -20.68 10.77
N GLN A 3 -16.77 -19.46 10.36
CA GLN A 3 -15.70 -18.65 10.98
C GLN A 3 -15.98 -18.35 12.46
N TYR A 4 -17.23 -18.04 12.81
CA TYR A 4 -17.58 -17.73 14.19
C TYR A 4 -17.45 -18.95 15.11
N LEU A 5 -17.77 -20.15 14.61
CA LEU A 5 -17.62 -21.39 15.37
C LEU A 5 -16.14 -21.68 15.67
N LEU A 6 -15.25 -21.52 14.68
CA LEU A 6 -13.82 -21.71 14.86
C LEU A 6 -13.23 -20.65 15.81
N THR A 7 -13.63 -19.39 15.66
CA THR A 7 -13.20 -18.31 16.58
C THR A 7 -13.62 -18.61 18.02
N LEU A 8 -14.85 -19.07 18.21
CA LEU A 8 -15.33 -19.44 19.55
C LEU A 8 -14.55 -20.62 20.13
N TRP A 9 -14.29 -21.65 19.33
CA TRP A 9 -13.49 -22.81 19.72
C TRP A 9 -12.08 -22.41 20.21
N ASN A 10 -11.39 -21.57 19.45
CA ASN A 10 -10.01 -21.15 19.76
C ASN A 10 -9.92 -20.16 20.93
N THR A 11 -11.05 -19.56 21.35
CA THR A 11 -11.04 -18.52 22.40
C THR A 11 -11.68 -19.00 23.70
N VAL A 12 -12.62 -19.97 23.64
CA VAL A 12 -13.47 -20.35 24.76
C VAL A 12 -13.43 -21.87 24.98
N SER A 13 -12.83 -22.30 26.08
CA SER A 13 -12.84 -23.71 26.52
C SER A 13 -14.20 -24.12 27.09
N SER A 14 -14.44 -25.45 27.14
CA SER A 14 -15.62 -25.99 27.86
C SER A 14 -15.63 -25.56 29.33
N GLY A 15 -16.77 -25.06 29.80
CA GLY A 15 -16.89 -24.56 31.15
C GLY A 15 -18.03 -23.59 31.37
N ASN A 16 -17.98 -22.90 32.48
CA ASN A 16 -18.93 -21.85 32.82
C ASN A 16 -18.65 -20.56 32.09
N ILE A 17 -19.63 -20.01 31.40
CA ILE A 17 -19.47 -18.78 30.61
C ILE A 17 -20.74 -17.96 30.59
N LYS A 18 -20.62 -16.65 30.58
CA LYS A 18 -21.74 -15.74 30.34
C LYS A 18 -22.00 -15.60 28.84
N GLN A 19 -23.24 -15.55 28.42
CA GLN A 19 -23.59 -15.40 27.00
C GLN A 19 -23.08 -14.06 26.43
N GLU A 20 -23.02 -13.01 27.25
CA GLU A 20 -22.45 -11.71 26.87
C GLU A 20 -20.98 -11.84 26.47
N ARG A 21 -20.23 -12.70 27.20
CA ARG A 21 -18.83 -12.96 26.86
C ARG A 21 -18.66 -13.65 25.50
N ILE A 22 -19.59 -14.54 25.13
CA ILE A 22 -19.60 -15.16 23.79
C ILE A 22 -19.90 -14.09 22.72
N ALA A 23 -20.84 -13.18 22.99
CA ALA A 23 -21.18 -12.09 22.09
C ALA A 23 -19.99 -11.12 21.87
N GLU A 24 -19.26 -10.80 22.94
CA GLU A 24 -18.03 -9.99 22.88
C GLU A 24 -16.96 -10.66 22.04
N VAL A 25 -16.64 -11.94 22.30
CA VAL A 25 -15.62 -12.72 21.56
C VAL A 25 -15.93 -12.78 20.07
N LEU A 26 -17.21 -12.90 19.72
CA LEU A 26 -17.64 -13.01 18.33
C LEU A 26 -17.95 -11.65 17.67
N HIS A 27 -17.91 -10.57 18.44
CA HIS A 27 -18.35 -9.23 18.00
C HIS A 27 -19.75 -9.23 17.38
N LEU A 28 -20.68 -9.99 18.01
CA LEU A 28 -22.06 -10.16 17.55
C LEU A 28 -23.06 -9.59 18.54
N SER A 29 -24.23 -9.21 18.02
CA SER A 29 -25.36 -8.85 18.90
C SER A 29 -25.83 -10.07 19.70
N PRO A 30 -26.42 -9.89 20.90
CA PRO A 30 -26.94 -11.00 21.73
C PRO A 30 -27.92 -11.92 20.98
N LYS A 31 -28.74 -11.34 20.09
CA LYS A 31 -29.71 -12.10 19.27
C LYS A 31 -29.00 -12.98 18.23
N GLN A 32 -27.97 -12.47 17.57
CA GLN A 32 -27.16 -13.25 16.61
C GLN A 32 -26.39 -14.36 17.31
N THR A 33 -25.83 -14.06 18.49
CA THR A 33 -25.08 -15.03 19.32
C THR A 33 -26.00 -16.19 19.72
N THR A 34 -27.22 -15.91 20.22
CA THR A 34 -28.20 -16.95 20.55
C THR A 34 -28.51 -17.83 19.35
N ARG A 35 -28.74 -17.23 18.18
CA ARG A 35 -29.07 -17.95 16.95
C ARG A 35 -27.93 -18.88 16.51
N ASN A 36 -26.68 -18.40 16.60
CA ASN A 36 -25.52 -19.20 16.26
C ASN A 36 -25.32 -20.37 17.24
N ILE A 37 -25.43 -20.13 18.55
CA ILE A 37 -25.35 -21.20 19.57
C ILE A 37 -26.39 -22.28 19.31
N GLN A 38 -27.66 -21.92 19.04
CA GLN A 38 -28.73 -22.88 18.72
C GLN A 38 -28.40 -23.67 17.44
N LYS A 39 -27.93 -23.00 16.38
CA LYS A 39 -27.47 -23.63 15.12
C LYS A 39 -26.37 -24.65 15.39
N TRP A 40 -25.33 -24.28 16.11
CA TRP A 40 -24.20 -25.16 16.41
C TRP A 40 -24.56 -26.31 17.32
N GLY A 41 -25.46 -26.07 18.27
CA GLY A 41 -26.05 -27.12 19.13
C GLY A 41 -26.83 -28.15 18.31
N ALA A 42 -27.73 -27.69 17.42
CA ALA A 42 -28.48 -28.57 16.52
C ALA A 42 -27.58 -29.38 15.57
N GLN A 43 -26.40 -28.84 15.19
CA GLN A 43 -25.40 -29.52 14.38
C GLN A 43 -24.45 -30.44 15.18
N GLY A 44 -24.63 -30.49 16.51
CA GLY A 44 -23.84 -31.37 17.39
C GLY A 44 -22.41 -30.92 17.61
N TRP A 45 -22.08 -29.63 17.45
CA TRP A 45 -20.76 -29.08 17.73
C TRP A 45 -20.56 -28.81 19.21
N LEU A 46 -21.59 -28.32 19.90
CA LEU A 46 -21.55 -27.96 21.30
C LEU A 46 -22.91 -28.19 22.00
N ILE A 47 -22.87 -28.28 23.32
CA ILE A 47 -24.06 -28.21 24.19
C ILE A 47 -23.95 -26.92 24.99
N PHE A 48 -24.99 -26.09 24.90
CA PHE A 48 -25.08 -24.86 25.68
C PHE A 48 -26.28 -24.94 26.62
N THR A 49 -26.02 -24.92 27.92
CA THR A 49 -27.05 -24.95 28.97
C THR A 49 -27.17 -23.57 29.59
N PRO A 50 -28.28 -22.82 29.32
CA PRO A 50 -28.49 -21.50 29.90
C PRO A 50 -28.57 -21.55 31.42
N GLY A 51 -27.99 -20.58 32.10
CA GLY A 51 -28.14 -20.39 33.54
C GLY A 51 -29.61 -20.02 33.89
N LYS A 52 -30.17 -20.60 34.93
CA LYS A 52 -31.53 -20.28 35.41
C LYS A 52 -31.50 -19.14 36.44
N GLY A 53 -32.13 -17.98 36.12
CA GLY A 53 -32.28 -16.83 37.02
C GLY A 53 -31.19 -15.73 36.85
N ARG A 54 -31.46 -14.54 37.47
CA ARG A 54 -30.51 -13.40 37.40
C ARG A 54 -29.21 -13.75 38.12
N GLY A 55 -28.08 -13.70 37.39
CA GLY A 55 -26.72 -13.93 37.92
C GLY A 55 -26.20 -15.35 37.74
N ASN A 56 -26.96 -16.33 37.26
CA ASN A 56 -26.50 -17.68 37.01
C ASN A 56 -25.71 -17.76 35.70
N VAL A 57 -24.56 -18.44 35.77
CA VAL A 57 -23.64 -18.62 34.64
C VAL A 57 -24.13 -19.79 33.78
N SER A 58 -24.15 -19.62 32.47
CA SER A 58 -24.42 -20.68 31.51
C SER A 58 -23.23 -21.65 31.43
N LYS A 59 -23.45 -22.86 30.94
CA LYS A 59 -22.40 -23.87 30.73
C LYS A 59 -22.29 -24.17 29.23
N LEU A 60 -21.08 -24.08 28.71
CA LEU A 60 -20.73 -24.48 27.34
C LEU A 60 -19.91 -25.78 27.43
N GLN A 61 -20.23 -26.76 26.60
CA GLN A 61 -19.50 -28.01 26.47
C GLN A 61 -19.30 -28.30 24.99
N TRP A 62 -18.07 -28.43 24.59
CA TRP A 62 -17.69 -28.86 23.25
C TRP A 62 -17.91 -30.37 23.09
N MET A 63 -18.48 -30.76 21.97
CA MET A 63 -18.77 -32.17 21.65
C MET A 63 -17.84 -32.74 20.60
N LYS A 64 -17.18 -31.89 19.82
CA LYS A 64 -16.24 -32.25 18.76
C LYS A 64 -15.10 -31.26 18.75
N ASP A 65 -13.96 -31.71 18.30
CA ASP A 65 -12.85 -30.81 17.95
C ASP A 65 -13.19 -30.09 16.64
N VAL A 66 -13.49 -28.80 16.74
CA VAL A 66 -13.89 -27.98 15.60
C VAL A 66 -12.70 -27.72 14.68
N GLU A 67 -11.55 -27.45 15.29
CA GLU A 67 -10.36 -27.07 14.53
C GLU A 67 -9.78 -28.26 13.76
N GLU A 68 -9.67 -29.43 14.41
CA GLU A 68 -9.20 -30.65 13.74
C GLU A 68 -10.07 -31.02 12.53
N ILE A 69 -11.40 -31.03 12.72
CA ILE A 69 -12.35 -31.36 11.63
C ILE A 69 -12.27 -30.34 10.50
N TYR A 70 -12.16 -29.04 10.83
CA TYR A 70 -12.08 -28.00 9.82
C TYR A 70 -10.72 -28.00 9.11
N GLU A 71 -9.63 -28.30 9.81
CA GLU A 71 -8.30 -28.43 9.22
C GLU A 71 -8.27 -29.58 8.19
N GLU A 72 -8.78 -30.75 8.52
CA GLU A 72 -8.91 -31.89 7.59
C GLU A 72 -9.75 -31.51 6.36
N GLN A 73 -10.89 -30.84 6.57
CA GLN A 73 -11.72 -30.37 5.47
C GLN A 73 -10.98 -29.39 4.56
N LEU A 74 -10.28 -28.43 5.14
CA LEU A 74 -9.54 -27.43 4.36
C LEU A 74 -8.33 -28.05 3.64
N MET A 75 -7.61 -28.97 4.27
CA MET A 75 -6.53 -29.73 3.63
C MET A 75 -7.01 -30.40 2.35
N LYS A 76 -8.18 -31.08 2.40
CA LYS A 76 -8.80 -31.69 1.23
C LYS A 76 -9.27 -30.67 0.21
N MET A 77 -9.89 -29.56 0.66
CA MET A 77 -10.31 -28.48 -0.25
C MET A 77 -9.12 -27.82 -0.97
N ILE A 78 -7.96 -27.70 -0.32
CA ILE A 78 -6.74 -27.21 -0.97
C ILE A 78 -6.35 -28.12 -2.12
N GLU A 79 -6.55 -29.44 -2.03
CA GLU A 79 -6.25 -30.38 -3.10
C GLU A 79 -7.26 -30.32 -4.26
N ASP A 80 -8.53 -30.33 -3.93
CA ASP A 80 -9.62 -30.58 -4.86
C ASP A 80 -10.24 -29.31 -5.47
N GLU A 81 -10.23 -28.19 -4.72
CA GLU A 81 -10.95 -26.97 -5.07
C GLU A 81 -10.05 -25.88 -5.65
N SER A 82 -10.68 -24.81 -6.13
CA SER A 82 -9.95 -23.63 -6.63
C SER A 82 -9.18 -22.91 -5.51
N VAL A 83 -8.09 -22.25 -5.90
CA VAL A 83 -7.24 -21.46 -4.99
C VAL A 83 -8.06 -20.40 -4.25
N GLU A 84 -9.05 -19.80 -4.90
CA GLU A 84 -9.94 -18.80 -4.33
C GLU A 84 -10.80 -19.34 -3.20
N ILE A 85 -11.42 -20.53 -3.41
CA ILE A 85 -12.28 -21.16 -2.39
C ILE A 85 -11.44 -21.52 -1.16
N SER A 86 -10.29 -22.14 -1.37
CA SER A 86 -9.38 -22.52 -0.29
C SER A 86 -8.83 -21.31 0.46
N SER A 87 -8.46 -20.24 -0.25
CA SER A 87 -7.99 -18.97 0.32
C SER A 87 -8.99 -18.37 1.30
N LYS A 88 -10.27 -18.36 0.95
CA LYS A 88 -11.34 -17.84 1.83
C LYS A 88 -11.31 -18.46 3.22
N TYR A 89 -11.11 -19.78 3.30
CA TYR A 89 -11.10 -20.50 4.57
C TYR A 89 -9.74 -20.41 5.26
N LEU A 90 -8.65 -20.23 4.51
CA LEU A 90 -7.31 -20.00 5.06
C LEU A 90 -7.25 -18.69 5.89
N LEU A 91 -8.09 -17.73 5.57
CA LEU A 91 -8.19 -16.44 6.29
C LEU A 91 -8.95 -16.54 7.63
N PHE A 92 -9.47 -17.70 8.00
CA PHE A 92 -10.15 -17.88 9.30
C PHE A 92 -9.16 -17.75 10.46
N ASN A 93 -9.71 -17.60 11.67
CA ASN A 93 -8.92 -17.45 12.90
C ASN A 93 -8.45 -18.83 13.43
N TRP A 94 -7.47 -19.41 12.75
CA TRP A 94 -6.83 -20.66 13.11
C TRP A 94 -5.86 -20.50 14.30
N SER A 95 -5.62 -21.59 15.05
CA SER A 95 -4.46 -21.65 15.95
C SER A 95 -3.16 -21.52 15.16
N LYS A 96 -2.07 -21.16 15.85
CA LYS A 96 -0.76 -20.97 15.22
C LYS A 96 -0.29 -22.22 14.46
N ASP A 97 -0.45 -23.40 15.05
CA ASP A 97 0.05 -24.66 14.51
C ASP A 97 -0.78 -25.12 13.30
N SER A 98 -2.12 -25.11 13.40
CA SER A 98 -3.02 -25.42 12.27
C SER A 98 -2.82 -24.45 11.12
N LYS A 99 -2.71 -23.15 11.42
CA LYS A 99 -2.43 -22.13 10.42
C LYS A 99 -1.15 -22.39 9.65
N LEU A 100 -0.07 -22.74 10.36
CA LEU A 100 1.22 -23.05 9.73
C LEU A 100 1.13 -24.27 8.79
N ARG A 101 0.47 -25.35 9.23
CA ARG A 101 0.27 -26.54 8.38
C ARG A 101 -0.54 -26.23 7.14
N LEU A 102 -1.66 -25.50 7.31
CA LEU A 102 -2.53 -25.09 6.20
C LEU A 102 -1.81 -24.16 5.21
N MET A 103 -1.03 -23.19 5.70
CA MET A 103 -0.23 -22.30 4.84
C MET A 103 0.83 -23.08 4.06
N ASN A 104 1.50 -24.02 4.69
CA ASN A 104 2.49 -24.89 4.01
C ASN A 104 1.82 -25.69 2.87
N LYS A 105 0.66 -26.30 3.14
CA LYS A 105 -0.08 -27.02 2.09
C LYS A 105 -0.55 -26.09 0.98
N PHE A 106 -1.05 -24.90 1.33
CA PHE A 106 -1.56 -23.92 0.35
C PHE A 106 -0.47 -23.40 -0.61
N ARG A 107 0.80 -23.38 -0.16
CA ARG A 107 1.94 -22.99 -1.01
C ARG A 107 2.03 -23.82 -2.30
N SER A 108 1.60 -25.08 -2.29
CA SER A 108 1.58 -25.95 -3.47
C SER A 108 0.56 -25.51 -4.55
N LYS A 109 -0.27 -24.53 -4.29
CA LYS A 109 -1.22 -23.95 -5.26
C LYS A 109 -0.72 -22.64 -5.88
N LEU A 110 0.42 -22.12 -5.42
CA LEU A 110 0.98 -20.84 -5.85
C LEU A 110 2.15 -21.06 -6.80
N GLY A 111 2.36 -20.13 -7.70
CA GLY A 111 3.43 -20.16 -8.68
C GLY A 111 2.93 -20.30 -10.11
N TYR A 112 3.87 -20.57 -11.02
CA TYR A 112 3.56 -20.75 -12.42
C TYR A 112 2.89 -22.10 -12.68
N VAL A 113 1.88 -22.08 -13.53
CA VAL A 113 1.12 -23.26 -14.01
C VAL A 113 0.92 -23.14 -15.51
N GLN A 114 1.31 -24.17 -16.24
CA GLN A 114 0.92 -24.33 -17.64
C GLN A 114 -0.35 -25.17 -17.69
N LYS A 115 -1.42 -24.60 -18.21
CA LYS A 115 -2.70 -25.31 -18.39
C LYS A 115 -2.73 -26.11 -19.69
N ALA A 116 -3.62 -27.08 -19.75
CA ALA A 116 -3.77 -28.03 -20.87
C ALA A 116 -3.97 -27.38 -22.27
N ASN A 117 -4.26 -26.10 -22.37
CA ASN A 117 -4.43 -25.36 -23.63
C ASN A 117 -3.26 -24.38 -23.89
N GLU A 118 -2.08 -24.66 -23.38
CA GLU A 118 -0.90 -23.80 -23.52
C GLU A 118 -1.08 -22.40 -22.91
N ILE A 119 -1.94 -22.27 -21.91
CA ILE A 119 -2.13 -21.01 -21.18
C ILE A 119 -1.11 -20.93 -20.06
N ASP A 120 -0.22 -19.95 -20.17
CA ASP A 120 0.80 -19.63 -19.18
C ASP A 120 0.24 -18.75 -18.06
N LYS A 121 0.11 -19.31 -16.88
CA LYS A 121 -0.52 -18.65 -15.73
C LYS A 121 0.43 -18.56 -14.53
N LEU A 122 0.51 -17.39 -13.90
CA LEU A 122 1.23 -17.17 -12.65
C LEU A 122 0.25 -16.85 -11.52
N ILE A 123 0.30 -17.61 -10.42
CA ILE A 123 -0.54 -17.41 -9.24
C ILE A 123 0.32 -16.83 -8.11
N ILE A 124 -0.04 -15.63 -7.65
CA ILE A 124 0.73 -14.83 -6.70
C ILE A 124 -0.08 -14.60 -5.41
N PRO A 125 0.50 -14.86 -4.23
CA PRO A 125 -0.15 -14.49 -2.98
C PRO A 125 -0.11 -12.98 -2.74
N ARG A 126 -1.17 -12.40 -2.16
CA ARG A 126 -1.21 -11.03 -1.66
C ARG A 126 -1.77 -11.00 -0.24
N ARG A 127 -1.17 -10.21 0.65
CA ARG A 127 -1.57 -10.11 2.06
C ARG A 127 -2.78 -9.19 2.29
N TYR A 128 -2.92 -8.15 1.48
CA TYR A 128 -3.98 -7.14 1.62
C TYR A 128 -4.95 -7.20 0.45
N PRO A 129 -6.24 -6.90 0.67
CA PRO A 129 -7.19 -6.77 -0.42
C PRO A 129 -6.79 -5.64 -1.35
N LEU A 130 -7.17 -5.76 -2.63
CA LEU A 130 -7.03 -4.67 -3.58
C LEU A 130 -8.10 -3.61 -3.29
N LEU A 131 -7.66 -2.39 -2.97
CA LEU A 131 -8.59 -1.30 -2.68
C LEU A 131 -9.20 -0.71 -3.95
N THR A 132 -8.38 -0.55 -4.98
CA THR A 132 -8.82 0.05 -6.24
C THR A 132 -7.92 -0.34 -7.41
N MET A 133 -8.45 -0.27 -8.63
CA MET A 133 -7.66 -0.25 -9.86
C MET A 133 -7.75 1.09 -10.59
N HIS A 134 -8.42 2.06 -10.00
CA HIS A 134 -8.57 3.37 -10.63
C HIS A 134 -7.31 4.21 -10.42
N PRO A 135 -6.65 4.73 -11.49
CA PRO A 135 -5.40 5.48 -11.37
C PRO A 135 -5.45 6.65 -10.37
N LEU A 136 -6.52 7.43 -10.35
CA LEU A 136 -6.66 8.57 -9.42
C LEU A 136 -6.78 8.17 -7.94
N LYS A 137 -7.13 6.92 -7.66
CA LYS A 137 -7.35 6.43 -6.29
C LYS A 137 -6.26 5.50 -5.79
N ALA A 138 -5.29 5.17 -6.64
CA ALA A 138 -4.18 4.27 -6.30
C ALA A 138 -3.17 5.00 -5.41
N ALA A 139 -3.33 4.86 -4.10
CA ALA A 139 -2.52 5.50 -3.06
C ALA A 139 -1.68 4.49 -2.25
N GLU A 140 -1.71 3.19 -2.62
CA GLU A 140 -0.96 2.13 -1.93
C GLU A 140 -0.36 1.13 -2.93
N ILE A 141 0.64 0.37 -2.49
CA ILE A 141 1.52 -0.41 -3.35
C ILE A 141 0.79 -1.49 -4.19
N HIS A 142 -0.27 -2.12 -3.66
CA HIS A 142 -0.99 -3.19 -4.39
C HIS A 142 -1.85 -2.60 -5.50
N SER A 143 -2.59 -1.52 -5.23
CA SER A 143 -3.36 -0.78 -6.25
C SER A 143 -2.43 -0.20 -7.30
N ALA A 144 -1.32 0.36 -6.90
CA ALA A 144 -0.32 0.92 -7.78
C ALA A 144 0.31 -0.14 -8.71
N ASN A 145 0.62 -1.33 -8.20
CA ASN A 145 1.11 -2.45 -9.01
C ASN A 145 0.07 -2.89 -10.07
N MET A 146 -1.22 -2.89 -9.73
CA MET A 146 -2.26 -3.17 -10.71
C MET A 146 -2.33 -2.07 -11.78
N VAL A 147 -2.29 -0.80 -11.37
CA VAL A 147 -2.33 0.34 -12.30
C VAL A 147 -1.19 0.28 -13.31
N VAL A 148 0.03 -0.02 -12.89
CA VAL A 148 1.21 -0.09 -13.78
C VAL A 148 1.09 -1.18 -14.86
N ASN A 149 0.40 -2.29 -14.58
CA ASN A 149 0.24 -3.38 -15.53
C ASN A 149 -1.00 -3.22 -16.45
N VAL A 150 -2.01 -2.45 -15.99
CA VAL A 150 -3.28 -2.28 -16.70
C VAL A 150 -3.32 -0.98 -17.51
N PHE A 151 -2.55 0.03 -17.13
CA PHE A 151 -2.57 1.35 -17.74
C PHE A 151 -1.18 1.80 -18.17
N ASN A 152 -1.12 2.71 -19.16
CA ASN A 152 0.10 3.40 -19.54
C ASN A 152 -0.01 4.90 -19.26
N ARG A 153 1.16 5.53 -19.17
CA ARG A 153 1.35 6.97 -18.99
C ARG A 153 1.84 7.60 -20.29
N LEU A 154 1.93 8.91 -20.32
CA LEU A 154 2.48 9.59 -21.49
C LEU A 154 3.99 9.35 -21.62
N VAL A 155 4.68 9.34 -20.50
CA VAL A 155 6.12 9.06 -20.37
C VAL A 155 6.38 8.17 -19.16
N THR A 156 7.54 7.54 -19.10
CA THR A 156 8.07 6.87 -17.91
C THR A 156 9.33 7.57 -17.44
N VAL A 157 9.65 7.46 -16.16
CA VAL A 157 10.82 8.09 -15.55
C VAL A 157 11.60 7.02 -14.81
N ASP A 158 12.91 6.95 -15.00
CA ASP A 158 13.75 6.02 -14.26
C ASP A 158 14.27 6.63 -12.93
N GLU A 159 14.99 5.83 -12.15
CA GLU A 159 15.58 6.24 -10.87
C GLU A 159 16.58 7.40 -10.99
N LYS A 160 17.18 7.59 -12.15
CA LYS A 160 18.10 8.70 -12.42
C LYS A 160 17.36 9.96 -12.87
N GLY A 161 16.04 9.90 -13.04
CA GLY A 161 15.21 10.99 -13.54
C GLY A 161 15.19 11.12 -15.04
N VAL A 162 15.71 10.12 -15.80
CA VAL A 162 15.66 10.11 -17.25
C VAL A 162 14.25 9.80 -17.73
N ILE A 163 13.77 10.59 -18.68
CA ILE A 163 12.42 10.49 -19.24
C ILE A 163 12.44 9.60 -20.49
N TYR A 164 11.56 8.63 -20.55
CA TYR A 164 11.39 7.73 -21.69
C TYR A 164 9.99 7.85 -22.29
N PRO A 165 9.85 7.80 -23.63
CA PRO A 165 8.57 7.77 -24.31
C PRO A 165 7.72 6.54 -23.94
N GLU A 166 6.39 6.76 -23.65
CA GLU A 166 5.44 5.67 -23.48
C GLU A 166 4.25 5.85 -24.45
N LEU A 167 3.12 6.48 -24.06
CA LEU A 167 2.03 6.83 -24.99
C LEU A 167 2.39 8.04 -25.87
N ALA A 168 3.16 8.99 -25.35
CA ALA A 168 3.80 10.00 -26.17
C ALA A 168 5.10 9.45 -26.76
N HIS A 169 5.31 9.56 -28.08
CA HIS A 169 6.55 9.13 -28.72
C HIS A 169 7.62 10.23 -28.71
N SER A 170 7.23 11.50 -28.58
CA SER A 170 8.12 12.67 -28.49
C SER A 170 7.38 13.88 -27.94
N TRP A 171 8.13 14.90 -27.59
CA TRP A 171 7.60 16.18 -27.10
C TRP A 171 8.52 17.35 -27.42
N ASP A 172 7.92 18.55 -27.45
CA ASP A 172 8.63 19.83 -27.51
C ASP A 172 8.37 20.58 -26.21
N GLU A 173 9.41 20.97 -25.51
CA GLU A 173 9.35 21.68 -24.24
C GLU A 173 9.85 23.12 -24.41
N CYS A 174 9.09 24.07 -23.85
CA CYS A 174 9.56 25.44 -23.65
C CYS A 174 9.19 25.91 -22.23
N SER A 175 9.65 27.09 -21.83
CA SER A 175 9.51 27.59 -20.46
C SER A 175 8.07 27.67 -19.95
N THR A 176 7.06 27.76 -20.83
CA THR A 176 5.66 27.97 -20.49
C THR A 176 4.70 26.96 -21.10
N LYS A 177 5.24 25.99 -21.85
CA LYS A 177 4.41 25.03 -22.59
C LYS A 177 5.16 23.73 -22.86
N LEU A 178 4.45 22.61 -22.76
CA LEU A 178 4.86 21.30 -23.24
C LEU A 178 3.89 20.83 -24.32
N ARG A 179 4.42 20.50 -25.51
CA ARG A 179 3.66 19.86 -26.60
C ARG A 179 4.00 18.37 -26.64
N LEU A 180 2.99 17.53 -26.69
CA LEU A 180 3.13 16.08 -26.71
C LEU A 180 2.58 15.50 -28.01
N TYR A 181 3.31 14.53 -28.59
CA TYR A 181 2.96 13.79 -29.79
C TYR A 181 2.67 12.34 -29.44
N LEU A 182 1.41 11.92 -29.63
CA LEU A 182 0.93 10.58 -29.24
C LEU A 182 1.26 9.54 -30.31
N LYS A 183 1.51 8.30 -29.87
CA LYS A 183 1.64 7.13 -30.75
C LYS A 183 0.33 6.87 -31.48
N LYS A 184 0.43 6.36 -32.71
CA LYS A 184 -0.70 5.96 -33.54
C LYS A 184 -1.20 4.57 -33.15
N ASP A 185 -2.48 4.31 -33.40
CA ASP A 185 -3.14 3.00 -33.33
C ASP A 185 -3.06 2.32 -31.96
N VAL A 186 -2.84 3.10 -30.91
CA VAL A 186 -2.92 2.58 -29.53
C VAL A 186 -4.38 2.30 -29.20
N LYS A 187 -4.67 1.07 -28.76
CA LYS A 187 -6.03 0.65 -28.36
C LYS A 187 -6.19 0.62 -26.85
N PHE A 188 -7.35 1.01 -26.40
CA PHE A 188 -7.82 0.67 -25.06
C PHE A 188 -8.30 -0.79 -25.02
N HIS A 189 -8.46 -1.33 -23.81
CA HIS A 189 -8.94 -2.71 -23.61
C HIS A 189 -10.36 -2.95 -24.17
N ASP A 190 -11.16 -1.89 -24.37
CA ASP A 190 -12.48 -1.97 -25.01
C ASP A 190 -12.40 -1.96 -26.56
N GLY A 191 -11.18 -1.92 -27.13
CA GLY A 191 -10.91 -1.88 -28.55
C GLY A 191 -10.96 -0.49 -29.19
N SER A 192 -11.35 0.55 -28.45
CA SER A 192 -11.35 1.93 -28.97
C SER A 192 -9.93 2.48 -29.10
N ILE A 193 -9.71 3.37 -30.08
CA ILE A 193 -8.40 3.97 -30.34
C ILE A 193 -8.19 5.20 -29.44
N LEU A 194 -6.97 5.34 -28.91
CA LEU A 194 -6.52 6.49 -28.12
C LEU A 194 -6.41 7.73 -29.01
N ILE A 195 -7.00 8.82 -28.57
CA ILE A 195 -6.85 10.15 -29.17
C ILE A 195 -6.50 11.21 -28.10
N ALA A 196 -6.06 12.37 -28.54
CA ALA A 196 -5.66 13.45 -27.64
C ALA A 196 -6.77 13.91 -26.69
N ASN A 197 -8.04 13.79 -27.07
CA ASN A 197 -9.17 14.12 -26.20
C ASN A 197 -9.20 13.20 -24.96
N ASP A 198 -8.95 11.89 -25.12
CA ASP A 198 -8.93 10.94 -24.00
C ASP A 198 -7.85 11.32 -22.98
N VAL A 199 -6.68 11.75 -23.48
CA VAL A 199 -5.57 12.21 -22.63
C VAL A 199 -5.95 13.48 -21.88
N VAL A 200 -6.50 14.48 -22.59
CA VAL A 200 -6.92 15.76 -21.98
C VAL A 200 -7.97 15.51 -20.89
N ASP A 201 -8.96 14.66 -21.16
CA ASP A 201 -10.01 14.33 -20.18
C ASP A 201 -9.43 13.69 -18.90
N CYS A 202 -8.46 12.77 -19.02
CA CYS A 202 -7.78 12.16 -17.87
C CYS A 202 -6.98 13.20 -17.08
N LEU A 203 -6.14 13.97 -17.75
CA LEU A 203 -5.28 14.96 -17.09
C LEU A 203 -6.07 16.11 -16.48
N GLU A 204 -7.20 16.52 -17.07
CA GLU A 204 -8.10 17.53 -16.50
C GLU A 204 -8.81 17.01 -15.24
N LYS A 205 -9.21 15.71 -15.20
CA LYS A 205 -9.73 15.08 -14.00
C LYS A 205 -8.66 15.07 -12.89
N LEU A 206 -7.44 14.65 -13.22
CA LEU A 206 -6.32 14.59 -12.27
C LEU A 206 -5.99 16.00 -11.73
N ARG A 207 -5.88 17.01 -12.58
CA ARG A 207 -5.57 18.39 -12.20
C ARG A 207 -6.61 19.00 -11.26
N ARG A 208 -7.88 18.59 -11.36
CA ARG A 208 -8.99 19.07 -10.52
C ARG A 208 -9.25 18.22 -9.29
N ASP A 209 -8.61 17.08 -9.20
CA ASP A 209 -8.76 16.18 -8.04
C ASP A 209 -8.16 16.83 -6.80
N VAL A 210 -8.88 16.73 -5.68
CA VAL A 210 -8.51 17.36 -4.41
C VAL A 210 -7.13 16.91 -3.87
N HIS A 211 -6.70 15.70 -4.22
CA HIS A 211 -5.42 15.15 -3.77
C HIS A 211 -4.25 15.59 -4.64
N PHE A 212 -4.49 15.98 -5.90
CA PHE A 212 -3.44 16.30 -6.86
C PHE A 212 -3.41 17.78 -7.28
N GLN A 213 -4.45 18.55 -7.02
CA GLN A 213 -4.57 19.95 -7.46
C GLN A 213 -3.38 20.82 -7.03
N ASP A 214 -2.80 20.59 -5.85
CA ASP A 214 -1.65 21.36 -5.34
C ASP A 214 -0.35 21.03 -6.11
N LEU A 215 -0.20 19.78 -6.57
CA LEU A 215 0.92 19.35 -7.41
C LEU A 215 0.77 19.91 -8.84
N TRP A 216 -0.47 19.94 -9.37
CA TRP A 216 -0.80 20.40 -10.71
C TRP A 216 -1.07 21.91 -10.80
N GLU A 217 -0.90 22.65 -9.72
CA GLU A 217 -1.18 24.11 -9.63
C GLU A 217 -0.53 24.94 -10.76
N PRO A 218 0.72 24.69 -11.21
CA PRO A 218 1.33 25.45 -12.31
C PRO A 218 0.62 25.29 -13.65
N VAL A 219 -0.05 24.15 -13.89
CA VAL A 219 -0.74 23.87 -15.14
C VAL A 219 -2.07 24.63 -15.19
N LYS A 220 -2.22 25.53 -16.15
CA LYS A 220 -3.41 26.37 -16.29
C LYS A 220 -4.40 25.85 -17.34
N GLU A 221 -3.91 25.27 -18.42
CA GLU A 221 -4.74 24.75 -19.52
C GLU A 221 -4.09 23.52 -20.14
N ILE A 222 -4.92 22.55 -20.53
CA ILE A 222 -4.51 21.41 -21.35
C ILE A 222 -5.41 21.39 -22.57
N LYS A 223 -4.84 21.42 -23.80
CA LYS A 223 -5.58 21.67 -25.02
C LYS A 223 -5.24 20.69 -26.12
N VAL A 224 -6.27 20.15 -26.75
CA VAL A 224 -6.12 19.38 -28.00
C VAL A 224 -5.75 20.32 -29.15
N VAL A 225 -4.66 20.01 -29.84
CA VAL A 225 -4.19 20.75 -31.04
C VAL A 225 -4.57 19.99 -32.31
N ALA A 226 -4.44 18.65 -32.28
CA ALA A 226 -4.81 17.74 -33.37
C ALA A 226 -5.18 16.37 -32.77
N PRO A 227 -5.70 15.41 -33.54
CA PRO A 227 -6.13 14.12 -33.02
C PRO A 227 -5.09 13.37 -32.18
N LEU A 228 -3.79 13.58 -32.44
CA LEU A 228 -2.67 12.97 -31.72
C LEU A 228 -1.68 13.98 -31.13
N ILE A 229 -2.09 15.26 -31.01
CA ILE A 229 -1.23 16.33 -30.48
C ILE A 229 -2.00 17.13 -29.43
N LEU A 230 -1.36 17.32 -28.28
CA LEU A 230 -1.89 18.19 -27.22
C LEU A 230 -0.81 19.12 -26.67
N ASP A 231 -1.25 20.26 -26.14
CA ASP A 231 -0.42 21.26 -25.47
C ASP A 231 -0.84 21.34 -23.98
N ILE A 232 0.15 21.40 -23.10
CA ILE A 232 0.00 21.69 -21.67
C ILE A 232 0.62 23.07 -21.42
N TYR A 233 -0.15 24.02 -20.90
CA TYR A 233 0.28 25.39 -20.64
C TYR A 233 0.51 25.64 -19.15
N PHE A 234 1.67 26.17 -18.83
CA PHE A 234 2.08 26.58 -17.48
C PHE A 234 2.75 27.96 -17.52
N PRO A 235 1.97 29.05 -17.55
CA PRO A 235 2.45 30.41 -17.80
C PRO A 235 3.55 30.88 -16.84
N THR A 236 3.56 30.35 -15.62
CA THR A 236 4.58 30.64 -14.59
C THR A 236 5.76 29.67 -14.59
N GLY A 237 5.83 28.76 -15.59
CA GLY A 237 6.81 27.67 -15.63
C GLY A 237 6.35 26.43 -14.85
N CYS A 238 6.95 25.28 -15.18
CA CYS A 238 6.79 24.01 -14.48
C CYS A 238 7.98 23.09 -14.80
N SER A 239 9.03 23.15 -14.01
CA SER A 239 10.28 22.41 -14.27
C SER A 239 10.14 20.88 -14.12
N TYR A 240 8.98 20.40 -13.66
CA TYR A 240 8.70 19.00 -13.35
C TYR A 240 7.47 18.45 -14.10
N CYS A 241 7.04 19.12 -15.17
CA CYS A 241 5.85 18.69 -15.92
C CYS A 241 5.98 17.26 -16.44
N LEU A 242 7.12 16.89 -17.01
CA LEU A 242 7.36 15.53 -17.51
C LEU A 242 7.37 14.49 -16.38
N GLN A 243 7.93 14.82 -15.21
CA GLN A 243 7.91 13.94 -14.05
C GLN A 243 6.46 13.68 -13.57
N MET A 244 5.62 14.72 -13.51
CA MET A 244 4.20 14.55 -13.19
C MET A 244 3.50 13.60 -14.16
N LEU A 245 3.79 13.71 -15.46
CA LEU A 245 3.21 12.85 -16.49
C LEU A 245 3.71 11.38 -16.42
N GLY A 246 4.78 11.12 -15.67
CA GLY A 246 5.33 9.80 -15.40
C GLY A 246 4.74 9.11 -14.17
N THR A 247 3.96 9.80 -13.33
CA THR A 247 3.35 9.21 -12.12
C THR A 247 2.24 8.22 -12.46
N ILE A 248 1.99 7.25 -11.59
CA ILE A 248 0.90 6.26 -11.79
C ILE A 248 -0.47 6.93 -11.88
N ASN A 249 -0.67 8.03 -11.16
CA ASN A 249 -1.94 8.75 -11.16
C ASN A 249 -2.17 9.51 -12.48
N SER A 250 -1.12 9.73 -13.28
CA SER A 250 -1.18 10.29 -14.65
C SER A 250 -1.44 9.25 -15.73
N SER A 251 -1.75 8.01 -15.36
CA SER A 251 -2.15 6.96 -16.30
C SER A 251 -3.39 7.33 -17.09
N ILE A 252 -3.41 6.96 -18.36
CA ILE A 252 -4.52 7.28 -19.28
C ILE A 252 -5.53 6.14 -19.27
N TYR A 253 -6.81 6.49 -19.14
CA TYR A 253 -7.90 5.54 -19.01
C TYR A 253 -9.20 6.05 -19.64
N LYS A 254 -10.12 5.13 -19.94
CA LYS A 254 -11.53 5.42 -20.25
C LYS A 254 -12.44 4.82 -19.19
N GLU A 255 -13.51 5.53 -18.90
CA GLU A 255 -14.55 5.06 -17.99
C GLU A 255 -15.85 4.85 -18.76
N ASN A 256 -16.45 3.68 -18.58
CA ASN A 256 -17.79 3.38 -19.07
C ASN A 256 -18.59 2.72 -17.94
N LYS A 257 -19.59 3.44 -17.42
CA LYS A 257 -20.39 3.00 -16.25
C LYS A 257 -19.49 2.75 -15.04
N ASN A 258 -19.28 1.49 -14.67
CA ASN A 258 -18.48 1.07 -13.52
C ASN A 258 -17.17 0.38 -13.92
N GLN A 259 -16.80 0.43 -15.21
CA GLN A 259 -15.57 -0.19 -15.72
C GLN A 259 -14.58 0.87 -16.14
N VAL A 260 -13.30 0.60 -15.86
CA VAL A 260 -12.17 1.45 -16.25
C VAL A 260 -11.29 0.65 -17.21
N PHE A 261 -11.06 1.19 -18.39
CA PHE A 261 -10.27 0.58 -19.45
C PHE A 261 -8.94 1.29 -19.61
N GLY A 262 -7.84 0.56 -19.56
CA GLY A 262 -6.50 1.05 -19.83
C GLY A 262 -6.02 0.70 -21.22
N THR A 263 -4.75 1.02 -21.46
CA THR A 263 -4.00 0.67 -22.69
C THR A 263 -2.85 -0.29 -22.39
N GLY A 264 -2.75 -0.77 -21.13
CA GLY A 264 -1.63 -1.57 -20.64
C GLY A 264 -1.54 -2.97 -21.22
N ALA A 265 -0.46 -3.67 -20.86
CA ALA A 265 -0.17 -5.01 -21.32
C ALA A 265 -1.19 -6.05 -20.86
N PHE A 266 -1.89 -5.76 -19.77
CA PHE A 266 -2.94 -6.62 -19.22
C PHE A 266 -4.23 -5.83 -18.99
N TYR A 267 -5.35 -6.54 -19.05
CA TYR A 267 -6.64 -6.05 -18.58
C TYR A 267 -7.12 -6.91 -17.41
N ALA A 268 -7.97 -6.35 -16.55
CA ALA A 268 -8.45 -7.04 -15.36
C ALA A 268 -9.90 -7.49 -15.52
N GLU A 269 -10.14 -8.74 -15.17
CA GLU A 269 -11.50 -9.29 -15.01
C GLU A 269 -11.63 -9.95 -13.63
N ASN A 270 -12.89 -10.16 -13.20
CA ASN A 270 -13.19 -10.86 -11.95
C ASN A 270 -12.45 -10.28 -10.72
N ASN A 271 -12.43 -8.95 -10.60
CA ASN A 271 -11.83 -8.30 -9.47
C ASN A 271 -12.77 -8.31 -8.26
N HIS A 272 -12.39 -9.04 -7.22
CA HIS A 272 -13.06 -9.04 -5.91
C HIS A 272 -12.05 -9.24 -4.78
N ASN A 273 -12.49 -9.09 -3.53
CA ASN A 273 -11.60 -9.04 -2.37
C ASN A 273 -10.64 -10.22 -2.24
N LEU A 274 -11.05 -11.43 -2.64
CA LEU A 274 -10.24 -12.64 -2.50
C LEU A 274 -9.32 -12.88 -3.68
N LYS A 275 -9.68 -12.38 -4.87
CA LYS A 275 -8.99 -12.69 -6.11
C LYS A 275 -9.06 -11.54 -7.12
N THR A 276 -7.96 -11.33 -7.83
CA THR A 276 -7.89 -10.46 -9.00
C THR A 276 -7.14 -11.20 -10.10
N THR A 277 -7.68 -11.24 -11.31
CA THR A 277 -7.02 -11.86 -12.46
C THR A 277 -6.74 -10.81 -13.52
N LEU A 278 -5.50 -10.76 -13.97
CA LEU A 278 -5.03 -9.99 -15.12
C LEU A 278 -4.89 -10.94 -16.31
N PHE A 279 -5.39 -10.53 -17.46
CA PHE A 279 -5.29 -11.26 -18.73
C PHE A 279 -4.45 -10.47 -19.72
N ALA A 280 -3.56 -11.12 -20.46
CA ALA A 280 -2.73 -10.49 -21.47
C ALA A 280 -3.58 -9.84 -22.57
N PHE A 281 -3.30 -8.56 -22.85
CA PHE A 281 -3.98 -7.82 -23.91
C PHE A 281 -3.34 -8.11 -25.27
N LYS A 282 -4.07 -8.78 -26.16
CA LYS A 282 -3.54 -9.24 -27.47
C LYS A 282 -3.18 -8.08 -28.40
N ASP A 283 -3.89 -6.97 -28.30
CA ASP A 283 -3.70 -5.77 -29.11
C ASP A 283 -2.80 -4.72 -28.44
N TYR A 284 -1.97 -5.14 -27.47
CA TYR A 284 -1.04 -4.23 -26.79
C TYR A 284 -0.07 -3.61 -27.81
N PHE A 285 0.10 -2.30 -27.75
CA PHE A 285 0.89 -1.51 -28.71
C PHE A 285 2.41 -1.68 -28.59
N GLN A 286 2.88 -2.39 -27.59
CA GLN A 286 4.26 -2.82 -27.43
C GLN A 286 4.32 -4.36 -27.56
N GLU A 287 5.36 -4.98 -27.00
CA GLU A 287 5.52 -6.42 -27.02
C GLU A 287 4.45 -7.12 -26.18
N ARG A 288 3.78 -8.13 -26.76
CA ARG A 288 2.76 -8.92 -26.06
C ARG A 288 3.38 -9.63 -24.86
N PRO A 289 2.71 -9.64 -23.69
CA PRO A 289 3.14 -10.44 -22.54
C PRO A 289 3.35 -11.91 -22.88
N LEU A 290 4.37 -12.51 -22.28
CA LEU A 290 4.62 -13.95 -22.38
C LEU A 290 3.70 -14.77 -21.47
N LEU A 291 3.30 -14.21 -20.32
CA LEU A 291 2.26 -14.77 -19.47
C LEU A 291 0.88 -14.41 -20.05
N ASP A 292 -0.01 -15.39 -20.12
CA ASP A 292 -1.40 -15.16 -20.52
C ASP A 292 -2.27 -14.68 -19.37
N GLU A 293 -2.02 -15.18 -18.15
CA GLU A 293 -2.79 -14.85 -16.94
C GLU A 293 -1.86 -14.59 -15.74
N VAL A 294 -2.18 -13.56 -14.96
CA VAL A 294 -1.59 -13.33 -13.63
C VAL A 294 -2.72 -13.25 -12.61
N GLU A 295 -2.75 -14.17 -11.66
CA GLU A 295 -3.80 -14.29 -10.65
C GLU A 295 -3.25 -13.93 -9.26
N PHE A 296 -3.85 -12.94 -8.61
CA PHE A 296 -3.54 -12.55 -7.24
C PHE A 296 -4.58 -13.13 -6.29
N VAL A 297 -4.12 -13.87 -5.28
CA VAL A 297 -4.97 -14.53 -4.30
C VAL A 297 -4.66 -14.01 -2.90
N GLN A 298 -5.69 -13.65 -2.15
CA GLN A 298 -5.51 -13.15 -0.79
C GLN A 298 -5.09 -14.28 0.16
N VAL A 299 -4.08 -14.00 0.97
CA VAL A 299 -3.53 -14.92 1.99
C VAL A 299 -3.44 -14.20 3.34
N PRO A 300 -3.25 -14.93 4.46
CA PRO A 300 -3.00 -14.33 5.77
C PRO A 300 -1.78 -13.39 5.78
N ASN A 301 -1.78 -12.38 6.67
CA ASN A 301 -0.75 -11.35 6.72
C ASN A 301 0.66 -11.88 7.03
N ASP A 302 0.75 -13.02 7.70
CA ASP A 302 1.99 -13.73 8.05
C ASP A 302 2.44 -14.75 7.00
N PHE A 303 1.74 -14.84 5.85
CA PHE A 303 2.12 -15.71 4.73
C PHE A 303 3.33 -15.14 3.99
N ASP A 304 4.32 -15.99 3.66
CA ASP A 304 5.49 -15.58 2.88
C ASP A 304 5.13 -15.33 1.42
N ILE A 305 5.50 -14.16 0.91
CA ILE A 305 5.30 -13.80 -0.50
C ILE A 305 6.57 -14.20 -1.27
N VAL A 306 6.44 -15.20 -2.12
CA VAL A 306 7.50 -15.67 -3.02
C VAL A 306 6.90 -15.83 -4.41
N TYR A 307 7.58 -15.31 -5.42
CA TYR A 307 7.21 -15.51 -6.82
C TYR A 307 7.85 -16.82 -7.30
N ARG A 308 7.02 -17.83 -7.54
CA ARG A 308 7.48 -19.20 -7.81
C ARG A 308 7.36 -19.55 -9.29
N SER A 309 8.36 -20.26 -9.83
CA SER A 309 8.38 -20.76 -11.19
C SER A 309 7.58 -22.08 -11.36
N SER A 310 7.15 -22.71 -10.28
CA SER A 310 6.34 -23.94 -10.28
C SER A 310 5.53 -24.06 -9.00
N THR A 311 4.40 -24.73 -9.05
CA THR A 311 3.60 -25.09 -7.88
C THR A 311 4.23 -26.21 -7.04
N GLN A 312 5.19 -26.97 -7.63
CA GLN A 312 5.83 -28.13 -7.00
C GLN A 312 7.18 -27.80 -6.36
N GLU A 313 7.56 -26.54 -6.31
CA GLU A 313 8.83 -26.13 -5.70
C GLU A 313 8.80 -26.27 -4.17
N GLU A 314 9.37 -27.36 -3.65
CA GLU A 314 9.80 -27.44 -2.27
C GLU A 314 11.32 -27.24 -2.20
N GLY A 315 11.73 -26.14 -1.55
CA GLY A 315 13.15 -25.91 -1.24
C GLY A 315 14.06 -25.48 -2.39
N LYS A 316 13.52 -24.99 -3.53
CA LYS A 316 14.35 -24.40 -4.58
C LYS A 316 14.93 -23.06 -4.15
N ASP A 317 16.13 -22.77 -4.66
CA ASP A 317 16.84 -21.52 -4.44
C ASP A 317 16.01 -20.33 -4.95
N THR A 318 15.89 -19.32 -4.13
CA THR A 318 15.30 -18.04 -4.49
C THR A 318 16.38 -16.98 -4.59
N VAL A 319 16.20 -16.06 -5.53
CA VAL A 319 17.02 -14.86 -5.65
C VAL A 319 16.24 -13.71 -5.06
N GLU A 320 16.84 -13.03 -4.10
CA GLU A 320 16.32 -11.78 -3.54
C GLU A 320 16.60 -10.64 -4.52
N VAL A 321 15.54 -10.07 -5.09
CA VAL A 321 15.65 -8.92 -5.98
C VAL A 321 15.30 -7.67 -5.18
N GLU A 322 16.21 -6.70 -5.13
CA GLU A 322 15.94 -5.40 -4.51
C GLU A 322 14.83 -4.70 -5.29
N SER A 323 13.73 -4.40 -4.60
CA SER A 323 12.54 -3.85 -5.26
C SER A 323 12.49 -2.34 -5.18
N ASP A 324 12.73 -1.81 -4.00
CA ASP A 324 12.60 -0.39 -3.72
C ASP A 324 13.35 -0.01 -2.45
N SER A 325 13.47 1.29 -2.26
CA SER A 325 13.95 1.87 -1.01
C SER A 325 12.93 2.88 -0.51
N GLY A 326 12.77 2.92 0.77
CA GLY A 326 11.86 3.84 1.44
C GLY A 326 12.42 4.33 2.76
N PHE A 327 11.69 5.23 3.37
CA PHE A 327 12.00 5.74 4.70
C PHE A 327 10.76 5.68 5.60
N GLY A 328 11.01 5.53 6.89
CA GLY A 328 9.99 5.72 7.93
C GLY A 328 10.25 7.01 8.69
N VAL A 329 9.18 7.74 8.97
CA VAL A 329 9.20 9.01 9.69
C VAL A 329 8.12 9.07 10.74
N VAL A 330 8.37 9.87 11.79
CA VAL A 330 7.30 10.38 12.64
C VAL A 330 6.94 11.78 12.17
N ILE A 331 5.65 12.02 11.99
CA ILE A 331 5.10 13.32 11.58
C ILE A 331 4.25 13.88 12.72
N MET A 332 4.51 15.11 13.11
CA MET A 332 3.76 15.85 14.11
C MET A 332 2.68 16.70 13.46
N ASN A 333 1.41 16.38 13.73
CA ASN A 333 0.27 17.04 13.10
C ASN A 333 0.02 18.44 13.69
N THR A 334 0.82 19.40 13.29
CA THR A 334 0.73 20.81 13.74
C THR A 334 -0.57 21.50 13.30
N PHE A 335 -1.36 20.89 12.42
CA PHE A 335 -2.69 21.37 12.04
C PHE A 335 -3.71 21.23 13.18
N ARG A 336 -3.50 20.27 14.12
CA ARG A 336 -4.37 20.06 15.29
C ARG A 336 -4.11 21.09 16.39
N LYS A 337 -5.21 21.55 17.02
CA LYS A 337 -5.17 22.50 18.14
C LYS A 337 -5.00 21.77 19.49
N THR A 338 -3.85 21.09 19.64
CA THR A 338 -3.44 20.36 20.84
C THR A 338 -2.04 20.81 21.25
N ASP A 339 -1.47 20.21 22.29
CA ASP A 339 -0.08 20.48 22.73
C ASP A 339 0.95 20.27 21.60
N ILE A 340 0.62 19.50 20.55
CA ILE A 340 1.49 19.25 19.38
C ILE A 340 1.82 20.54 18.59
N GLN A 341 1.00 21.60 18.70
CA GLN A 341 1.30 22.91 18.09
C GLN A 341 2.47 23.63 18.75
N ARG A 342 2.75 23.32 20.02
CA ARG A 342 3.82 23.95 20.79
C ARG A 342 5.17 23.38 20.37
N LYS A 343 6.07 24.24 19.90
CA LYS A 343 7.39 23.82 19.42
C LYS A 343 8.19 23.10 20.50
N GLU A 344 8.14 23.55 21.75
CA GLU A 344 8.82 22.88 22.84
C GLU A 344 8.36 21.44 23.09
N VAL A 345 7.08 21.13 22.83
CA VAL A 345 6.56 19.76 22.89
C VAL A 345 7.15 18.93 21.76
N ARG A 346 7.11 19.43 20.54
CA ARG A 346 7.68 18.71 19.39
C ARG A 346 9.19 18.52 19.51
N ASP A 347 9.92 19.51 19.99
CA ASP A 347 11.37 19.41 20.21
C ASP A 347 11.70 18.35 21.27
N TYR A 348 10.89 18.25 22.33
CA TYR A 348 11.04 17.20 23.32
C TYR A 348 10.76 15.82 22.75
N LEU A 349 9.66 15.65 22.01
CA LEU A 349 9.35 14.39 21.33
C LEU A 349 10.45 14.00 20.32
N HIS A 350 10.98 14.97 19.58
CA HIS A 350 12.09 14.75 18.65
C HIS A 350 13.35 14.29 19.39
N TYR A 351 13.66 14.92 20.52
CA TYR A 351 14.80 14.54 21.35
C TYR A 351 14.69 13.10 21.85
N ILE A 352 13.56 12.72 22.48
CA ILE A 352 13.39 11.36 23.03
C ILE A 352 13.35 10.29 21.93
N ILE A 353 12.70 10.54 20.79
CA ILE A 353 12.70 9.63 19.64
C ILE A 353 14.14 9.43 19.14
N SER A 354 14.91 10.50 19.05
CA SER A 354 16.31 10.44 18.59
C SER A 354 17.21 9.64 19.51
N MET A 355 16.96 9.66 20.83
CA MET A 355 17.71 8.87 21.81
C MET A 355 17.44 7.35 21.67
N HIS A 356 16.21 6.96 21.32
CA HIS A 356 15.79 5.56 21.29
C HIS A 356 15.74 4.96 19.87
N ARG A 357 15.88 5.76 18.84
CA ARG A 357 15.78 5.36 17.42
C ARG A 357 16.63 4.14 17.06
N HIS A 358 17.81 3.99 17.66
CA HIS A 358 18.73 2.89 17.41
C HIS A 358 18.14 1.51 17.75
N ASP A 359 17.11 1.47 18.62
CA ASP A 359 16.45 0.23 19.02
C ASP A 359 15.34 -0.24 18.05
N ILE A 360 15.01 0.56 17.04
CA ILE A 360 13.87 0.27 16.14
C ILE A 360 14.03 -1.08 15.40
N ALA A 361 15.26 -1.49 15.13
CA ALA A 361 15.53 -2.78 14.48
C ALA A 361 15.08 -3.99 15.32
N ARG A 362 14.83 -3.83 16.63
CA ARG A 362 14.30 -4.88 17.50
C ARG A 362 12.84 -5.21 17.19
N VAL A 363 12.07 -4.21 16.77
CA VAL A 363 10.64 -4.35 16.50
C VAL A 363 10.32 -4.33 15.01
N HIS A 364 11.22 -3.82 14.19
CA HIS A 364 11.11 -3.78 12.74
C HIS A 364 12.39 -4.33 12.12
N SER A 365 12.41 -5.63 11.83
CA SER A 365 13.63 -6.37 11.44
C SER A 365 14.29 -5.89 10.14
N ARG A 366 13.55 -5.22 9.26
CA ARG A 366 14.04 -4.64 8.00
C ARG A 366 14.48 -3.19 8.13
N ALA A 367 14.18 -2.56 9.26
CA ALA A 367 14.50 -1.16 9.49
C ALA A 367 15.97 -0.97 9.82
N MET A 368 16.63 -0.08 9.10
CA MET A 368 17.95 0.46 9.44
C MET A 368 17.75 1.81 10.12
N PRO A 369 18.13 1.99 11.39
CA PRO A 369 17.95 3.25 12.09
C PRO A 369 18.52 4.43 11.30
N ASN A 370 17.72 5.49 11.13
CA ASN A 370 18.09 6.66 10.35
C ASN A 370 18.05 7.93 11.19
N ASN A 371 19.19 8.55 11.37
CA ASN A 371 19.36 9.82 12.09
C ASN A 371 19.82 10.97 11.17
N LYS A 372 19.82 10.75 9.87
CA LYS A 372 20.36 11.70 8.89
C LYS A 372 19.23 12.35 8.08
N SER A 373 19.09 11.92 6.86
CA SER A 373 18.17 12.45 5.86
C SER A 373 17.19 11.37 5.39
N CYS A 374 15.98 11.73 5.00
CA CYS A 374 15.07 10.85 4.29
C CYS A 374 15.54 10.56 2.85
N LEU A 375 16.43 11.41 2.32
CA LEU A 375 17.02 11.26 0.99
C LEU A 375 18.24 10.36 1.06
N ILE A 376 18.23 9.26 0.32
CA ILE A 376 19.31 8.28 0.27
C ILE A 376 20.58 8.93 -0.30
N GLY A 377 21.72 8.64 0.32
CA GLY A 377 23.01 9.19 -0.09
C GLY A 377 23.29 10.62 0.41
N GLN A 378 22.38 11.21 1.18
CA GLN A 378 22.60 12.51 1.82
C GLN A 378 23.02 12.32 3.28
N ASP A 379 24.14 12.94 3.67
CA ASP A 379 24.77 12.83 5.00
C ASP A 379 24.52 14.06 5.86
N GLN A 380 23.33 14.65 5.79
CA GLN A 380 23.00 15.77 6.64
C GLN A 380 22.62 15.29 8.05
N PHE A 381 23.37 15.73 9.04
CA PHE A 381 23.06 15.50 10.44
C PHE A 381 22.27 16.66 11.02
N TYR A 382 21.11 16.36 11.56
CA TYR A 382 20.44 17.28 12.48
C TYR A 382 20.67 16.79 13.92
N THR A 383 21.47 17.54 14.68
CA THR A 383 21.66 17.26 16.09
C THR A 383 20.53 17.89 16.89
N VAL A 384 19.68 17.07 17.45
CA VAL A 384 18.59 17.55 18.30
C VAL A 384 19.18 17.97 19.64
N PRO A 385 19.01 19.23 20.08
CA PRO A 385 19.48 19.66 21.39
C PRO A 385 18.70 18.93 22.48
N LYS A 386 19.37 18.69 23.61
CA LYS A 386 18.71 18.16 24.83
C LYS A 386 17.65 19.14 25.31
N VAL A 387 16.41 18.68 25.39
CA VAL A 387 15.26 19.48 25.80
C VAL A 387 14.69 18.90 27.10
N LYS A 388 14.25 19.75 28.01
CA LYS A 388 13.54 19.33 29.24
C LYS A 388 12.10 18.93 28.88
N CYS A 389 11.55 17.97 29.61
CA CYS A 389 10.15 17.60 29.48
C CYS A 389 9.26 18.84 29.71
N PRO A 390 8.42 19.20 28.72
CA PRO A 390 7.51 20.32 28.85
C PRO A 390 6.31 19.96 29.73
N ASN A 391 5.56 20.94 30.17
CA ASN A 391 4.28 20.67 30.83
C ASN A 391 3.21 20.39 29.78
N PHE A 392 2.60 19.21 29.84
CA PHE A 392 1.49 18.81 28.95
C PHE A 392 0.15 19.28 29.55
N THR A 393 -0.74 19.80 28.71
CA THR A 393 -2.08 20.26 29.11
C THR A 393 -3.17 19.25 28.74
N GLY A 394 -2.84 18.27 27.88
CA GLY A 394 -3.75 17.22 27.41
C GLY A 394 -3.01 15.96 26.98
N THR A 395 -3.77 14.95 26.58
CA THR A 395 -3.25 13.69 26.05
C THR A 395 -3.10 13.78 24.54
N LEU A 396 -1.94 13.41 24.01
CA LEU A 396 -1.67 13.31 22.58
C LEU A 396 -2.22 12.00 22.02
N ILE A 397 -2.64 12.01 20.77
CA ILE A 397 -3.15 10.82 20.07
C ILE A 397 -2.11 10.30 19.08
N LEU A 398 -1.62 9.08 19.33
CA LEU A 398 -0.70 8.36 18.47
C LEU A 398 -1.49 7.41 17.55
N LYS A 399 -1.26 7.50 16.24
CA LYS A 399 -1.90 6.65 15.25
C LYS A 399 -1.37 5.22 15.32
N LEU A 400 -2.31 4.26 15.26
CA LEU A 400 -2.02 2.86 15.02
C LEU A 400 -2.75 2.38 13.76
N VAL A 401 -2.02 1.72 12.87
CA VAL A 401 -2.54 0.99 11.72
C VAL A 401 -1.81 -0.36 11.63
N ASN A 402 -2.44 -1.36 11.03
CA ASN A 402 -1.96 -2.75 11.07
C ASN A 402 -0.46 -2.92 10.70
N TYR A 403 0.03 -2.20 9.68
CA TYR A 403 1.42 -2.33 9.23
C TYR A 403 2.43 -1.56 10.10
N THR A 404 2.00 -0.68 11.00
CA THR A 404 2.87 0.04 11.96
C THR A 404 2.70 -0.45 13.40
N GLU A 405 1.95 -1.50 13.64
CA GLU A 405 1.53 -1.94 14.98
C GLU A 405 2.73 -2.07 15.94
N GLN A 406 3.75 -2.83 15.55
CA GLN A 406 4.94 -3.04 16.40
C GLN A 406 5.70 -1.73 16.66
N THR A 407 5.89 -0.92 15.63
CA THR A 407 6.57 0.39 15.75
C THR A 407 5.76 1.37 16.58
N THR A 408 4.43 1.34 16.46
CA THR A 408 3.54 2.19 17.27
C THR A 408 3.61 1.82 18.75
N HIS A 409 3.58 0.53 19.10
CA HIS A 409 3.71 0.08 20.48
C HIS A 409 5.09 0.41 21.06
N TRP A 410 6.16 0.19 20.29
CA TRP A 410 7.51 0.61 20.67
C TRP A 410 7.60 2.10 20.97
N LEU A 411 7.02 2.96 20.13
CA LEU A 411 7.01 4.41 20.36
C LEU A 411 6.16 4.79 21.57
N LYS A 412 5.04 4.09 21.81
CA LYS A 412 4.19 4.28 22.99
C LYS A 412 4.95 3.94 24.28
N GLU A 413 5.69 2.84 24.31
CA GLU A 413 6.51 2.43 25.46
C GLU A 413 7.57 3.51 25.80
N ILE A 414 8.22 4.07 24.78
CA ILE A 414 9.18 5.18 24.96
C ILE A 414 8.47 6.40 25.57
N PHE A 415 7.34 6.79 25.03
CA PHE A 415 6.59 7.94 25.52
C PHE A 415 6.11 7.76 26.96
N ASP A 416 5.66 6.57 27.33
CA ASP A 416 5.26 6.25 28.69
C ASP A 416 6.45 6.31 29.67
N ALA A 417 7.60 5.76 29.28
CA ALA A 417 8.81 5.81 30.09
C ALA A 417 9.33 7.24 30.32
N GLU A 418 9.16 8.13 29.36
CA GLU A 418 9.57 9.53 29.39
C GLU A 418 8.46 10.48 29.91
N GLY A 419 7.33 9.94 30.39
CA GLY A 419 6.26 10.71 31.02
C GLY A 419 5.42 11.55 30.04
N VAL A 420 5.37 11.17 28.76
CA VAL A 420 4.52 11.83 27.75
C VAL A 420 3.10 11.24 27.81
N PRO A 421 2.05 12.06 28.07
CA PRO A 421 0.68 11.57 28.08
C PRO A 421 0.22 11.28 26.64
N VAL A 422 0.12 9.99 26.26
CA VAL A 422 -0.25 9.59 24.92
C VAL A 422 -1.24 8.42 24.93
N GLU A 423 -2.23 8.49 24.04
CA GLU A 423 -3.20 7.41 23.78
C GLU A 423 -3.04 6.90 22.34
N ILE A 424 -3.28 5.61 22.13
CA ILE A 424 -3.29 5.00 20.81
C ILE A 424 -4.71 5.06 20.22
N LYS A 425 -4.84 5.57 19.00
CA LYS A 425 -6.07 5.49 18.20
C LYS A 425 -5.82 4.60 16.99
N TRP A 426 -6.60 3.53 16.87
CA TRP A 426 -6.61 2.70 15.67
C TRP A 426 -7.31 3.42 14.52
N ILE A 427 -6.66 3.41 13.33
CA ILE A 427 -7.19 3.96 12.09
C ILE A 427 -7.16 2.84 11.05
N SER A 428 -8.21 2.71 10.27
CA SER A 428 -8.28 1.69 9.22
C SER A 428 -7.20 1.92 8.15
N PHE A 429 -6.81 0.85 7.43
CA PHE A 429 -5.88 0.98 6.32
C PHE A 429 -6.45 1.91 5.23
N GLU A 430 -7.72 1.78 4.90
CA GLU A 430 -8.41 2.63 3.92
C GLU A 430 -8.40 4.10 4.33
N ASP A 431 -8.78 4.44 5.57
CA ASP A 431 -8.72 5.82 6.08
C ASP A 431 -7.31 6.39 6.07
N THR A 432 -6.31 5.53 6.29
CA THR A 432 -4.91 5.93 6.26
C THR A 432 -4.47 6.32 4.85
N VAL A 433 -4.69 5.45 3.85
CA VAL A 433 -4.20 5.69 2.48
C VAL A 433 -5.01 6.73 1.72
N THR A 434 -6.26 6.96 2.11
CA THR A 434 -7.09 8.05 1.56
C THR A 434 -6.93 9.37 2.30
N ASN A 435 -6.12 9.39 3.38
CA ASN A 435 -5.92 10.55 4.25
C ASN A 435 -7.27 11.16 4.71
N SER A 436 -8.17 10.30 5.16
CA SER A 436 -9.53 10.67 5.59
C SER A 436 -9.54 11.63 6.77
N ASN A 437 -10.70 12.19 7.09
CA ASN A 437 -10.88 13.02 8.29
C ASN A 437 -10.52 12.28 9.57
N GLU A 438 -10.78 10.97 9.67
CA GLU A 438 -10.39 10.15 10.82
C GLU A 438 -8.86 10.09 10.97
N ASN A 439 -8.14 9.93 9.84
CA ASN A 439 -6.69 9.98 9.83
C ASN A 439 -6.16 11.33 10.31
N GLN A 440 -6.83 12.43 9.99
CA GLN A 440 -6.42 13.78 10.40
C GLN A 440 -6.68 14.09 11.90
N GLN A 441 -7.41 13.24 12.61
CA GLN A 441 -7.73 13.43 14.04
C GLN A 441 -6.67 12.89 14.99
N VAL A 442 -5.48 12.55 14.52
CA VAL A 442 -4.35 12.12 15.35
C VAL A 442 -3.28 13.19 15.43
N ASP A 443 -2.50 13.21 16.51
CA ASP A 443 -1.43 14.20 16.74
C ASP A 443 -0.08 13.73 16.18
N ILE A 444 0.14 12.42 16.19
CA ILE A 444 1.43 11.81 15.82
C ILE A 444 1.16 10.66 14.85
N PHE A 445 1.79 10.74 13.68
CA PHE A 445 1.77 9.68 12.67
C PHE A 445 3.11 8.95 12.65
N ILE A 446 3.08 7.63 12.53
CA ILE A 446 4.21 6.87 11.97
C ILE A 446 3.86 6.61 10.52
N HIS A 447 4.68 7.07 9.61
CA HIS A 447 4.44 6.98 8.17
C HIS A 447 5.67 6.40 7.46
N GLY A 448 5.44 5.43 6.58
CA GLY A 448 6.45 4.91 5.67
C GLY A 448 6.16 5.40 4.25
N GLU A 449 7.18 5.89 3.58
CA GLU A 449 7.10 6.33 2.19
C GLU A 449 8.10 5.53 1.34
N VAL A 450 7.67 5.17 0.14
CA VAL A 450 8.48 4.48 -0.86
C VAL A 450 8.61 5.37 -2.08
N PHE A 451 9.81 5.46 -2.65
CA PHE A 451 10.03 6.27 -3.83
C PHE A 451 9.42 5.61 -5.07
N GLU A 452 8.44 6.27 -5.67
CA GLU A 452 7.76 5.79 -6.89
C GLU A 452 8.66 5.89 -8.13
N MET A 453 9.49 6.95 -8.15
CA MET A 453 10.33 7.32 -9.29
C MET A 453 11.70 7.78 -8.79
N ASN A 454 12.30 8.76 -9.45
CA ASN A 454 13.45 9.44 -8.90
C ASN A 454 13.15 10.02 -7.51
N GLN A 455 14.05 9.78 -6.54
CA GLN A 455 13.81 10.20 -5.15
C GLN A 455 13.54 11.71 -4.98
N ASN A 456 14.13 12.55 -5.84
CA ASN A 456 13.92 14.00 -5.73
C ASN A 456 12.47 14.38 -6.04
N PHE A 457 11.90 13.79 -7.10
CA PHE A 457 10.50 14.04 -7.41
C PHE A 457 9.55 13.35 -6.43
N SER A 458 9.86 12.11 -6.03
CA SER A 458 9.06 11.38 -5.04
C SER A 458 8.99 12.09 -3.69
N PHE A 459 10.11 12.70 -3.23
CA PHE A 459 10.09 13.52 -2.03
C PHE A 459 9.18 14.75 -2.17
N TYR A 460 9.26 15.47 -3.29
CA TYR A 460 8.37 16.60 -3.56
C TYR A 460 6.90 16.17 -3.66
N GLN A 461 6.64 15.04 -4.32
CA GLN A 461 5.30 14.46 -4.39
C GLN A 461 4.77 14.11 -2.99
N PHE A 462 5.59 13.51 -2.12
CA PHE A 462 5.25 13.28 -0.71
C PHE A 462 4.85 14.55 0.03
N LEU A 463 5.50 15.69 -0.27
CA LEU A 463 5.19 16.99 0.34
C LEU A 463 3.87 17.58 -0.19
N LYS A 464 3.53 17.38 -1.46
CA LYS A 464 2.44 18.07 -2.16
C LYS A 464 1.21 17.21 -2.41
N ASN A 465 1.33 15.88 -2.37
CA ASN A 465 0.21 14.97 -2.63
C ASN A 465 -0.79 15.01 -1.47
N GLY A 466 -2.07 15.21 -1.78
CA GLY A 466 -3.15 15.25 -0.79
C GLY A 466 -3.37 13.95 -0.01
N TYR A 467 -2.86 12.83 -0.49
CA TYR A 467 -2.80 11.59 0.28
C TYR A 467 -1.71 11.58 1.37
N SER A 468 -0.73 12.48 1.27
CA SER A 468 0.31 12.62 2.29
C SER A 468 -0.28 13.23 3.59
N PRO A 469 0.10 12.73 4.77
CA PRO A 469 -0.26 13.34 6.03
C PRO A 469 0.28 14.77 6.19
N LEU A 470 1.32 15.15 5.43
CA LEU A 470 1.92 16.49 5.45
C LEU A 470 1.08 17.54 4.70
N ALA A 471 0.21 17.14 3.77
CA ALA A 471 -0.48 18.07 2.86
C ALA A 471 -1.18 19.25 3.57
N ASN A 472 -1.82 19.01 4.71
CA ASN A 472 -2.47 20.07 5.50
C ASN A 472 -1.50 20.82 6.40
N ILE A 473 -0.47 20.13 6.91
CA ILE A 473 0.53 20.69 7.84
C ILE A 473 1.36 21.77 7.14
N LEU A 474 1.81 21.49 5.92
CA LEU A 474 2.67 22.38 5.14
C LEU A 474 1.98 23.68 4.73
N LYS A 475 0.65 23.68 4.63
CA LYS A 475 -0.14 24.88 4.30
C LYS A 475 -0.15 25.94 5.42
N THR A 476 0.31 25.59 6.61
CA THR A 476 0.33 26.49 7.79
C THR A 476 1.69 27.14 8.06
N ASP A 477 2.75 26.71 7.36
CA ASP A 477 4.12 27.22 7.55
C ASP A 477 4.56 28.09 6.36
N ASN A 478 4.64 29.40 6.57
CA ASN A 478 5.00 30.36 5.52
C ASN A 478 6.42 30.13 4.96
N THR A 479 7.35 29.62 5.75
CA THR A 479 8.72 29.33 5.30
C THR A 479 8.72 28.14 4.35
N LEU A 480 8.01 27.07 4.71
CA LEU A 480 7.89 25.89 3.89
C LEU A 480 7.10 26.20 2.59
N ILE A 481 6.03 26.97 2.67
CA ILE A 481 5.29 27.43 1.47
C ILE A 481 6.22 28.15 0.50
N LYS A 482 7.07 29.06 1.01
CA LYS A 482 8.04 29.77 0.17
C LYS A 482 9.00 28.79 -0.53
N TYR A 483 9.55 27.82 0.19
CA TYR A 483 10.47 26.83 -0.40
C TYR A 483 9.77 25.93 -1.41
N LEU A 484 8.53 25.52 -1.14
CA LEU A 484 7.75 24.71 -2.06
C LEU A 484 7.44 25.43 -3.38
N ASN A 485 7.33 26.74 -3.37
CA ASN A 485 7.12 27.54 -4.57
C ASN A 485 8.40 27.65 -5.44
N GLU A 486 9.58 27.43 -4.86
CA GLU A 486 10.85 27.45 -5.61
C GLU A 486 10.94 26.29 -6.63
N TYR A 487 10.28 25.14 -6.38
CA TYR A 487 10.35 23.96 -7.26
C TYR A 487 9.83 24.24 -8.69
N THR A 488 8.84 25.10 -8.82
CA THR A 488 8.26 25.44 -10.12
C THR A 488 9.27 26.02 -11.09
N HIS A 489 10.26 26.76 -10.57
CA HIS A 489 11.25 27.50 -11.37
C HIS A 489 12.66 26.90 -11.30
N THR A 490 12.93 26.06 -10.30
CA THR A 490 14.25 25.43 -10.14
C THR A 490 14.41 24.27 -11.14
N PRO A 491 15.46 24.25 -11.97
CA PRO A 491 15.74 23.14 -12.86
C PRO A 491 15.80 21.80 -12.10
N PHE A 492 15.24 20.76 -12.68
CA PHE A 492 15.08 19.47 -11.98
C PHE A 492 16.42 18.88 -11.47
N HIS A 493 17.51 19.08 -12.18
CA HIS A 493 18.83 18.60 -11.76
C HIS A 493 19.39 19.29 -10.50
N GLU A 494 18.82 20.42 -10.09
CA GLU A 494 19.17 21.15 -8.86
C GLU A 494 18.28 20.78 -7.65
N TRP A 495 17.29 19.93 -7.83
CA TRP A 495 16.29 19.61 -6.81
C TRP A 495 16.85 18.95 -5.57
N THR A 496 17.97 18.24 -5.66
CA THR A 496 18.62 17.66 -4.47
C THR A 496 18.92 18.73 -3.42
N ALA A 497 19.48 19.88 -3.82
CA ALA A 497 19.78 20.98 -2.90
C ALA A 497 18.50 21.60 -2.31
N LEU A 498 17.45 21.72 -3.11
CA LEU A 498 16.16 22.25 -2.66
C LEU A 498 15.45 21.29 -1.69
N ASN A 499 15.45 19.99 -1.99
CA ASN A 499 14.92 18.96 -1.10
C ASN A 499 15.62 18.98 0.27
N ILE A 500 16.94 19.08 0.28
CA ILE A 500 17.75 19.20 1.51
C ILE A 500 17.33 20.43 2.32
N LYS A 501 17.12 21.57 1.63
CA LYS A 501 16.67 22.81 2.27
C LYS A 501 15.29 22.67 2.92
N VAL A 502 14.35 22.02 2.24
CA VAL A 502 12.99 21.76 2.76
C VAL A 502 13.04 20.77 3.92
N GLU A 503 13.77 19.67 3.75
CA GLU A 503 13.94 18.66 4.80
C GLU A 503 14.53 19.29 6.07
N LYS A 504 15.56 20.11 5.94
CA LYS A 504 16.18 20.82 7.08
C LYS A 504 15.15 21.66 7.82
N ALA A 505 14.30 22.40 7.13
CA ALA A 505 13.24 23.19 7.76
C ALA A 505 12.22 22.32 8.52
N LEU A 506 11.85 21.15 7.97
CA LEU A 506 10.98 20.17 8.63
C LEU A 506 11.61 19.59 9.90
N LEU A 507 12.92 19.32 9.88
CA LEU A 507 13.68 18.81 11.02
C LEU A 507 13.82 19.89 12.12
N GLU A 508 14.17 21.13 11.75
CA GLU A 508 14.34 22.26 12.67
C GLU A 508 13.03 22.69 13.36
N SER A 509 11.89 22.50 12.67
CA SER A 509 10.57 22.70 13.25
C SER A 509 10.07 21.52 14.07
N SER A 510 10.80 20.39 14.05
CA SER A 510 10.39 19.10 14.61
C SER A 510 9.01 18.65 14.12
N THR A 511 8.69 18.96 12.87
CA THR A 511 7.43 18.54 12.22
C THR A 511 7.55 17.14 11.63
N MET A 512 8.74 16.79 11.15
CA MET A 512 9.07 15.47 10.62
C MET A 512 10.36 14.95 11.26
N ILE A 513 10.35 13.69 11.71
CA ILE A 513 11.48 13.07 12.40
C ILE A 513 11.82 11.78 11.68
N PRO A 514 13.00 11.64 11.05
CA PRO A 514 13.44 10.39 10.44
C PRO A 514 13.57 9.28 11.48
N LEU A 515 13.07 8.09 11.17
CA LEU A 515 13.17 6.90 12.01
C LEU A 515 14.11 5.86 11.43
N TYR A 516 13.88 5.45 10.19
CA TYR A 516 14.60 4.34 9.56
C TYR A 516 14.59 4.46 8.04
N TYR A 517 15.54 3.77 7.41
CA TYR A 517 15.44 3.32 6.03
C TYR A 517 14.95 1.88 6.00
N GLU A 518 14.21 1.54 4.96
CA GLU A 518 13.83 0.18 4.65
C GLU A 518 14.26 -0.15 3.23
N LYS A 519 14.99 -1.26 3.08
CA LYS A 519 15.23 -1.88 1.78
C LYS A 519 14.29 -3.04 1.63
N ARG A 520 13.47 -3.02 0.61
CA ARG A 520 12.57 -4.11 0.28
C ARG A 520 13.21 -5.04 -0.73
N GLN A 521 13.09 -6.32 -0.46
CA GLN A 521 13.51 -7.39 -1.34
C GLN A 521 12.32 -8.30 -1.61
N ILE A 522 12.18 -8.71 -2.86
CA ILE A 522 11.16 -9.66 -3.27
C ILE A 522 11.86 -10.94 -3.69
N PRO A 523 11.55 -12.09 -3.06
CA PRO A 523 12.11 -13.38 -3.44
C PRO A 523 11.42 -13.92 -4.69
N PHE A 524 12.23 -14.27 -5.68
CA PHE A 524 11.83 -14.91 -6.93
C PHE A 524 12.53 -16.25 -7.06
N SER A 525 11.83 -17.25 -7.60
CA SER A 525 12.45 -18.49 -8.03
C SER A 525 13.51 -18.23 -9.11
N VAL A 526 14.61 -18.97 -9.07
CA VAL A 526 15.74 -18.81 -10.03
C VAL A 526 15.35 -19.08 -11.48
N ASP A 527 14.28 -19.83 -11.72
CA ASP A 527 13.76 -20.12 -13.07
C ASP A 527 12.79 -19.05 -13.61
N LEU A 528 12.44 -18.05 -12.81
CA LEU A 528 11.72 -16.87 -13.30
C LEU A 528 12.70 -15.90 -13.96
N MET A 529 12.43 -15.56 -15.20
CA MET A 529 13.31 -14.80 -16.06
C MET A 529 12.75 -13.42 -16.39
N ASN A 530 13.64 -12.48 -16.78
CA ASN A 530 13.30 -11.10 -17.13
C ASN A 530 12.52 -10.39 -16.01
N ILE A 531 12.91 -10.66 -14.76
CA ILE A 531 12.33 -9.98 -13.61
C ILE A 531 12.66 -8.49 -13.74
N SER A 532 11.63 -7.69 -13.94
CA SER A 532 11.72 -6.23 -13.98
C SER A 532 10.89 -5.67 -12.84
N ILE A 533 11.58 -5.12 -11.85
CA ILE A 533 10.94 -4.39 -10.76
C ILE A 533 11.20 -2.92 -11.03
N LYS A 534 10.12 -2.17 -11.18
CA LYS A 534 10.17 -0.71 -11.28
C LYS A 534 10.13 -0.11 -9.88
N HIS A 535 10.49 1.16 -9.77
CA HIS A 535 10.34 1.89 -8.50
C HIS A 535 8.98 1.63 -7.88
N PHE A 536 8.89 1.77 -6.58
CA PHE A 536 7.74 1.42 -5.76
C PHE A 536 7.49 -0.10 -5.63
N GLY A 537 8.42 -0.94 -6.08
CA GLY A 537 8.30 -2.39 -6.00
C GLY A 537 7.29 -2.99 -6.98
N TYR A 538 6.98 -2.29 -8.08
CA TYR A 538 6.08 -2.82 -9.10
C TYR A 538 6.75 -3.89 -9.93
N VAL A 539 6.15 -5.06 -9.97
CA VAL A 539 6.58 -6.12 -10.89
C VAL A 539 5.92 -5.88 -12.26
N ASP A 540 6.75 -5.71 -13.28
CA ASP A 540 6.31 -5.66 -14.67
C ASP A 540 6.13 -7.09 -15.18
N PHE A 541 4.88 -7.58 -15.19
CA PHE A 541 4.56 -8.93 -15.62
C PHE A 541 4.64 -9.10 -17.13
N SER A 542 4.69 -8.02 -17.92
CA SER A 542 4.70 -8.10 -19.38
C SER A 542 5.93 -8.80 -19.94
N LYS A 543 7.05 -8.77 -19.20
CA LYS A 543 8.34 -9.36 -19.61
C LYS A 543 8.67 -10.65 -18.89
N LEU A 544 7.92 -11.00 -17.85
CA LEU A 544 8.17 -12.16 -17.01
C LEU A 544 7.84 -13.46 -17.76
N TRP A 545 8.72 -14.46 -17.66
CA TRP A 545 8.49 -15.79 -18.18
C TRP A 545 9.22 -16.84 -17.34
N VAL A 546 8.85 -18.10 -17.51
CA VAL A 546 9.48 -19.22 -16.80
C VAL A 546 10.39 -19.97 -17.75
N ARG A 547 11.63 -20.20 -17.35
CA ARG A 547 12.59 -21.03 -18.10
C ARG A 547 12.11 -22.48 -18.07
N PRO A 548 11.81 -23.11 -19.22
CA PRO A 548 11.45 -24.53 -19.22
C PRO A 548 12.65 -25.37 -18.80
N GLN A 549 12.38 -26.37 -17.96
CA GLN A 549 13.37 -27.39 -17.65
C GLN A 549 13.37 -28.35 -18.84
N LEU A 550 14.39 -28.27 -19.67
CA LEU A 550 14.63 -29.27 -20.73
C LEU A 550 15.26 -30.49 -20.09
N GLU A 551 14.61 -31.65 -20.18
CA GLU A 551 15.15 -32.96 -19.77
C GLU A 551 16.40 -33.34 -20.58
#